data_833c044969b447b5387a43fd954d8010
#
_entry.id   833c044969b447b5387a43fd954d8010
#
_cell.length_a   1.000
_cell.length_b   1.000
_cell.length_c   1.000
_cell.angle_alpha   90.00
_cell.angle_beta   90.00
_cell.angle_gamma   90.00
#
_symmetry.space_group_name_H-M   'P 1'
#
loop_
_entity.id
_entity.type
_entity.pdbx_description
1 polymer ?
#
loop_
_entity_poly.entity_id
_entity_poly.type
_entity_poly.pdbx_seq_one_letter_code
_entity_poly.pdbx_strand_id
1 'polypeptide(L)'
;MKVNIEMLAAIYKLGTAVVCADGNINPQCAKPLTNFFYGINGFNDEAMQRVVDYANKNESMTAQRAVELITDFDIDAKKKIVNLLADIVRAEGELSEKKLEMFNGARSLCGLPEPDEPLVDNSSDVIPPTFLAAKTNGLAYPFMSEAEDWQGLDADIAEHIGAERTEIVRFTAPLNILSKRLGLVDCHLVFLVDRNGYQKDDIGDNMTGTILYGSGHEILGNIVFALETDKGYELKGFTSARLIEDAYIAINAAVGNLLRLE
;
A
#
# COMPACT_ATOMS: atom_id res chain seq x y z
N MET A 1 24.81 -8.57 -16.58
CA MET A 1 23.98 -9.43 -17.46
C MET A 1 23.39 -8.58 -18.57
N LYS A 2 23.55 -8.93 -19.87
CA LYS A 2 22.76 -8.29 -20.93
C LYS A 2 21.36 -8.86 -20.84
N VAL A 3 20.46 -8.10 -20.23
CA VAL A 3 19.06 -8.49 -20.09
C VAL A 3 18.42 -8.43 -21.48
N ASN A 4 17.96 -9.55 -22.01
CA ASN A 4 17.26 -9.61 -23.28
C ASN A 4 15.73 -9.67 -23.03
N ILE A 5 14.94 -9.40 -24.06
CA ILE A 5 13.49 -9.35 -23.95
C ILE A 5 12.88 -10.69 -23.53
N GLU A 6 13.48 -11.81 -23.96
CA GLU A 6 13.00 -13.16 -23.63
C GLU A 6 13.13 -13.43 -22.11
N MET A 7 14.23 -13.02 -21.51
CA MET A 7 14.46 -13.13 -20.06
C MET A 7 13.47 -12.27 -19.26
N LEU A 8 13.23 -11.04 -19.70
CA LEU A 8 12.25 -10.15 -19.08
C LEU A 8 10.84 -10.69 -19.20
N ALA A 9 10.47 -11.22 -20.35
CA ALA A 9 9.16 -11.83 -20.59
C ALA A 9 8.97 -13.09 -19.72
N ALA A 10 10.00 -13.89 -19.50
CA ALA A 10 9.94 -15.03 -18.57
C ALA A 10 9.66 -14.59 -17.13
N ILE A 11 10.36 -13.54 -16.64
CA ILE A 11 10.12 -12.96 -15.30
C ILE A 11 8.70 -12.39 -15.22
N TYR A 12 8.26 -11.65 -16.24
CA TYR A 12 6.91 -11.10 -16.30
C TYR A 12 5.84 -12.19 -16.24
N LYS A 13 6.01 -13.26 -17.00
CA LYS A 13 5.07 -14.38 -17.04
C LYS A 13 4.95 -15.10 -15.72
N LEU A 14 6.11 -15.34 -15.05
CA LEU A 14 6.14 -15.98 -13.74
C LEU A 14 5.51 -15.06 -12.67
N GLY A 15 5.88 -13.78 -12.64
CA GLY A 15 5.30 -12.80 -11.71
C GLY A 15 3.78 -12.67 -11.89
N THR A 16 3.30 -12.58 -13.14
CA THR A 16 1.87 -12.52 -13.45
C THR A 16 1.12 -13.78 -13.00
N ALA A 17 1.74 -14.96 -13.12
CA ALA A 17 1.14 -16.21 -12.64
C ALA A 17 0.91 -16.17 -11.11
N VAL A 18 1.86 -15.61 -10.34
CA VAL A 18 1.69 -15.43 -8.89
C VAL A 18 0.65 -14.36 -8.58
N VAL A 19 0.66 -13.22 -9.28
CA VAL A 19 -0.36 -12.15 -9.10
C VAL A 19 -1.78 -12.69 -9.30
N CYS A 20 -1.97 -13.57 -10.28
CA CYS A 20 -3.29 -14.09 -10.68
C CYS A 20 -3.65 -15.43 -10.04
N ALA A 21 -2.84 -15.98 -9.12
CA ALA A 21 -2.99 -17.35 -8.63
C ALA A 21 -4.33 -17.65 -7.95
N ASP A 22 -4.93 -16.67 -7.30
CA ASP A 22 -6.25 -16.77 -6.65
C ASP A 22 -7.43 -16.42 -7.55
N GLY A 23 -7.17 -16.08 -8.83
CA GLY A 23 -8.19 -15.71 -9.81
C GLY A 23 -8.63 -14.25 -9.75
N ASN A 24 -8.13 -13.47 -8.81
CA ASN A 24 -8.37 -12.04 -8.69
C ASN A 24 -7.11 -11.26 -9.05
N ILE A 25 -7.25 -10.22 -9.85
CA ILE A 25 -6.14 -9.29 -10.12
C ILE A 25 -6.25 -8.15 -9.12
N ASN A 26 -5.50 -8.26 -8.02
CA ASN A 26 -5.36 -7.17 -7.09
C ASN A 26 -4.25 -6.22 -7.58
N PRO A 27 -4.55 -4.93 -7.80
CA PRO A 27 -3.55 -3.95 -8.23
C PRO A 27 -2.36 -3.82 -7.27
N GLN A 28 -2.54 -4.11 -5.98
CA GLN A 28 -1.46 -4.14 -4.98
C GLN A 28 -0.41 -5.19 -5.33
N CYS A 29 -0.85 -6.41 -5.67
CA CYS A 29 0.05 -7.49 -6.04
C CYS A 29 0.80 -7.25 -7.35
N ALA A 30 0.24 -6.43 -8.23
CA ALA A 30 0.91 -6.03 -9.47
C ALA A 30 2.01 -4.96 -9.27
N LYS A 31 1.95 -4.17 -8.18
CA LYS A 31 2.93 -3.10 -7.91
C LYS A 31 4.37 -3.60 -7.81
N PRO A 32 4.69 -4.66 -7.02
CA PRO A 32 6.07 -5.16 -6.96
C PRO A 32 6.61 -5.55 -8.32
N LEU A 33 5.78 -6.20 -9.16
CA LEU A 33 6.17 -6.56 -10.52
C LEU A 33 6.47 -5.33 -11.37
N THR A 34 5.60 -4.33 -11.32
CA THR A 34 5.78 -3.05 -12.02
C THR A 34 7.05 -2.35 -11.54
N ASN A 35 7.24 -2.22 -10.23
CA ASN A 35 8.40 -1.57 -9.63
C ASN A 35 9.72 -2.27 -10.00
N PHE A 36 9.71 -3.59 -10.06
CA PHE A 36 10.88 -4.37 -10.48
C PHE A 36 11.34 -3.98 -11.89
N PHE A 37 10.42 -3.89 -12.85
CA PHE A 37 10.76 -3.52 -14.23
C PHE A 37 11.22 -2.07 -14.34
N TYR A 38 10.52 -1.12 -13.73
CA TYR A 38 10.91 0.29 -13.75
C TYR A 38 12.16 0.59 -12.93
N GLY A 39 12.58 -0.31 -12.04
CA GLY A 39 13.88 -0.26 -11.37
C GLY A 39 15.08 -0.62 -12.28
N ILE A 40 14.84 -1.18 -13.46
CA ILE A 40 15.89 -1.49 -14.44
C ILE A 40 16.30 -0.20 -15.15
N ASN A 41 17.60 0.12 -15.11
CA ASN A 41 18.10 1.35 -15.72
C ASN A 41 17.75 1.45 -17.22
N GLY A 42 17.11 2.54 -17.60
CA GLY A 42 16.65 2.82 -18.95
C GLY A 42 15.36 2.10 -19.37
N PHE A 43 14.67 1.43 -18.43
CA PHE A 43 13.38 0.83 -18.70
C PHE A 43 12.27 1.89 -18.67
N ASN A 44 11.36 1.85 -19.63
CA ASN A 44 10.27 2.81 -19.81
C ASN A 44 8.98 2.10 -20.29
N ASP A 45 7.90 2.85 -20.47
CA ASP A 45 6.60 2.31 -20.88
C ASP A 45 6.66 1.54 -22.21
N GLU A 46 7.45 2.01 -23.17
CA GLU A 46 7.64 1.32 -24.45
C GLU A 46 8.35 -0.02 -24.28
N ALA A 47 9.35 -0.07 -23.41
CA ALA A 47 10.04 -1.31 -23.05
C ALA A 47 9.10 -2.28 -22.34
N MET A 48 8.27 -1.76 -21.41
CA MET A 48 7.25 -2.58 -20.72
C MET A 48 6.24 -3.16 -21.70
N GLN A 49 5.73 -2.35 -22.62
CA GLN A 49 4.78 -2.82 -23.63
C GLN A 49 5.39 -3.94 -24.50
N ARG A 50 6.65 -3.80 -24.90
CA ARG A 50 7.37 -4.85 -25.65
C ARG A 50 7.50 -6.14 -24.86
N VAL A 51 7.80 -6.07 -23.56
CA VAL A 51 7.87 -7.26 -22.68
C VAL A 51 6.52 -7.94 -22.57
N VAL A 52 5.45 -7.17 -22.34
CA VAL A 52 4.07 -7.68 -22.25
C VAL A 52 3.66 -8.35 -23.57
N ASP A 53 3.91 -7.68 -24.69
CA ASP A 53 3.60 -8.22 -26.03
C ASP A 53 4.38 -9.50 -26.31
N TYR A 54 5.67 -9.52 -25.97
CA TYR A 54 6.47 -10.73 -26.15
C TYR A 54 5.99 -11.89 -25.27
N ALA A 55 5.65 -11.62 -24.02
CA ALA A 55 5.16 -12.64 -23.10
C ALA A 55 3.80 -13.23 -23.52
N ASN A 56 2.90 -12.41 -24.08
CA ASN A 56 1.51 -12.80 -24.34
C ASN A 56 1.23 -13.19 -25.79
N LYS A 57 1.95 -12.60 -26.76
CA LYS A 57 1.71 -12.81 -28.20
C LYS A 57 2.69 -13.78 -28.83
N ASN A 58 3.80 -14.09 -28.16
CA ASN A 58 4.79 -15.03 -28.68
C ASN A 58 4.43 -16.46 -28.24
N GLU A 59 3.99 -17.28 -29.17
CA GLU A 59 3.61 -18.68 -28.91
C GLU A 59 4.77 -19.51 -28.32
N SER A 60 6.02 -19.12 -28.57
CA SER A 60 7.20 -19.80 -28.00
C SER A 60 7.42 -19.49 -26.52
N MET A 61 6.84 -18.41 -25.97
CA MET A 61 6.94 -18.06 -24.55
C MET A 61 5.86 -18.77 -23.74
N THR A 62 5.96 -20.07 -23.64
CA THR A 62 5.12 -20.91 -22.75
C THR A 62 5.54 -20.76 -21.29
N ALA A 63 4.68 -21.20 -20.36
CA ALA A 63 5.04 -21.26 -18.94
C ALA A 63 6.26 -22.16 -18.70
N GLN A 64 6.33 -23.31 -19.40
CA GLN A 64 7.49 -24.21 -19.34
C GLN A 64 8.77 -23.53 -19.83
N ARG A 65 8.69 -22.79 -20.93
CA ARG A 65 9.85 -22.05 -21.45
C ARG A 65 10.32 -20.97 -20.50
N ALA A 66 9.41 -20.29 -19.81
CA ALA A 66 9.75 -19.31 -18.78
C ALA A 66 10.50 -19.96 -17.61
N VAL A 67 10.06 -21.13 -17.15
CA VAL A 67 10.74 -21.90 -16.09
C VAL A 67 12.14 -22.30 -16.53
N GLU A 68 12.30 -22.87 -17.75
CA GLU A 68 13.60 -23.25 -18.29
C GLU A 68 14.59 -22.09 -18.32
N LEU A 69 14.15 -20.92 -18.83
CA LEU A 69 14.97 -19.73 -18.90
C LEU A 69 15.43 -19.25 -17.52
N ILE A 70 14.51 -19.22 -16.54
CA ILE A 70 14.83 -18.77 -15.19
C ILE A 70 15.73 -19.76 -14.46
N THR A 71 15.61 -21.06 -14.77
CA THR A 71 16.48 -22.09 -14.20
C THR A 71 17.94 -21.88 -14.58
N ASP A 72 18.19 -21.34 -15.78
CA ASP A 72 19.55 -21.06 -16.27
C ASP A 72 20.15 -19.73 -15.78
N PHE A 73 19.42 -18.94 -15.00
CA PHE A 73 19.93 -17.68 -14.47
C PHE A 73 21.00 -17.91 -13.40
N ASP A 74 21.91 -16.95 -13.27
CA ASP A 74 22.86 -16.90 -12.17
C ASP A 74 22.15 -16.72 -10.82
N ILE A 75 22.87 -17.01 -9.74
CA ILE A 75 22.31 -16.98 -8.40
C ILE A 75 21.82 -15.58 -8.00
N ASP A 76 22.48 -14.50 -8.46
CA ASP A 76 22.12 -13.13 -8.12
C ASP A 76 20.81 -12.72 -8.83
N ALA A 77 20.63 -13.14 -10.07
CA ALA A 77 19.36 -12.96 -10.79
C ALA A 77 18.23 -13.77 -10.13
N LYS A 78 18.50 -15.02 -9.73
CA LYS A 78 17.54 -15.87 -9.01
C LYS A 78 17.13 -15.27 -7.68
N LYS A 79 18.06 -14.67 -6.92
CA LYS A 79 17.74 -13.95 -5.68
C LYS A 79 16.78 -12.77 -5.92
N LYS A 80 17.04 -11.98 -6.94
CA LYS A 80 16.15 -10.87 -7.29
C LYS A 80 14.74 -11.34 -7.67
N ILE A 81 14.64 -12.46 -8.38
CA ILE A 81 13.36 -13.03 -8.80
C ILE A 81 12.61 -13.60 -7.60
N VAL A 82 13.27 -14.35 -6.71
CA VAL A 82 12.57 -14.90 -5.54
C VAL A 82 12.08 -13.79 -4.61
N ASN A 83 12.86 -12.73 -4.41
CA ASN A 83 12.43 -11.58 -3.62
C ASN A 83 11.25 -10.86 -4.28
N LEU A 84 11.28 -10.64 -5.60
CA LEU A 84 10.13 -10.12 -6.34
C LEU A 84 8.86 -10.94 -6.12
N LEU A 85 8.97 -12.28 -6.27
CA LEU A 85 7.81 -13.16 -6.07
C LEU A 85 7.31 -13.14 -4.62
N ALA A 86 8.22 -13.08 -3.65
CA ALA A 86 7.90 -12.92 -2.24
C ALA A 86 7.17 -11.60 -1.96
N ASP A 87 7.61 -10.50 -2.57
CA ASP A 87 6.97 -9.19 -2.45
C ASP A 87 5.56 -9.17 -3.07
N ILE A 88 5.35 -9.89 -4.17
CA ILE A 88 4.00 -10.07 -4.76
C ILE A 88 3.08 -10.81 -3.77
N VAL A 89 3.57 -11.87 -3.14
CA VAL A 89 2.78 -12.66 -2.17
C VAL A 89 2.43 -11.83 -0.93
N ARG A 90 3.37 -11.01 -0.44
CA ARG A 90 3.16 -10.14 0.74
C ARG A 90 2.28 -8.92 0.48
N ALA A 91 2.11 -8.53 -0.79
CA ALA A 91 1.53 -7.24 -1.14
C ALA A 91 0.07 -7.05 -0.68
N GLU A 92 -0.65 -8.11 -0.37
CA GLU A 92 -2.03 -8.06 0.15
C GLU A 92 -2.12 -8.02 1.68
N GLY A 93 -1.00 -8.21 2.38
CA GLY A 93 -0.97 -8.28 3.84
C GLY A 93 -1.33 -9.68 4.39
N GLU A 94 -2.37 -10.31 3.89
CA GLU A 94 -2.70 -11.71 4.19
C GLU A 94 -2.08 -12.64 3.15
N LEU A 95 -1.47 -13.74 3.61
CA LEU A 95 -0.92 -14.75 2.70
C LEU A 95 -2.05 -15.57 2.07
N SER A 96 -2.35 -15.33 0.81
CA SER A 96 -3.22 -16.21 0.04
C SER A 96 -2.58 -17.59 -0.11
N GLU A 97 -3.27 -18.65 0.33
CA GLU A 97 -2.82 -20.03 0.22
C GLU A 97 -2.44 -20.38 -1.23
N LYS A 98 -3.27 -19.98 -2.19
CA LYS A 98 -3.02 -20.21 -3.62
C LYS A 98 -1.79 -19.47 -4.14
N LYS A 99 -1.55 -18.23 -3.69
CA LYS A 99 -0.34 -17.48 -4.05
C LYS A 99 0.89 -18.11 -3.43
N LEU A 100 0.80 -18.58 -2.19
CA LEU A 100 1.89 -19.28 -1.51
C LEU A 100 2.21 -20.61 -2.20
N GLU A 101 1.20 -21.39 -2.61
CA GLU A 101 1.39 -22.63 -3.41
C GLU A 101 2.07 -22.31 -4.75
N MET A 102 1.61 -21.25 -5.47
CA MET A 102 2.21 -20.86 -6.73
C MET A 102 3.66 -20.38 -6.55
N PHE A 103 3.94 -19.61 -5.51
CA PHE A 103 5.29 -19.17 -5.15
C PHE A 103 6.22 -20.36 -4.87
N ASN A 104 5.78 -21.31 -4.03
CA ASN A 104 6.57 -22.49 -3.68
C ASN A 104 6.78 -23.39 -4.90
N GLY A 105 5.76 -23.55 -5.75
CA GLY A 105 5.87 -24.27 -7.01
C GLY A 105 6.88 -23.61 -7.96
N ALA A 106 6.82 -22.31 -8.13
CA ALA A 106 7.77 -21.54 -8.95
C ALA A 106 9.19 -21.65 -8.39
N ARG A 107 9.35 -21.55 -7.07
CA ARG A 107 10.65 -21.72 -6.41
C ARG A 107 11.26 -23.09 -6.70
N SER A 108 10.49 -24.14 -6.51
CA SER A 108 10.93 -25.52 -6.74
C SER A 108 11.30 -25.77 -8.21
N LEU A 109 10.42 -25.36 -9.14
CA LEU A 109 10.60 -25.60 -10.57
C LEU A 109 11.78 -24.83 -11.17
N CYS A 110 11.99 -23.57 -10.74
CA CYS A 110 13.05 -22.73 -11.26
C CYS A 110 14.38 -22.84 -10.46
N GLY A 111 14.41 -23.61 -9.39
CA GLY A 111 15.56 -23.73 -8.49
C GLY A 111 15.93 -22.37 -7.88
N LEU A 112 14.92 -21.61 -7.43
CA LEU A 112 15.14 -20.33 -6.76
C LEU A 112 15.56 -20.55 -5.31
N PRO A 113 16.48 -19.73 -4.75
CA PRO A 113 16.87 -19.80 -3.35
C PRO A 113 15.73 -19.39 -2.41
N GLU A 114 15.97 -19.42 -1.11
CA GLU A 114 15.09 -18.79 -0.12
C GLU A 114 15.09 -17.27 -0.35
N PRO A 115 13.96 -16.58 -0.15
CA PRO A 115 13.92 -15.12 -0.17
C PRO A 115 14.71 -14.55 1.00
N ASP A 116 15.24 -13.34 0.85
CA ASP A 116 16.06 -12.68 1.88
C ASP A 116 15.24 -12.47 3.17
N GLU A 117 13.95 -12.19 3.03
CA GLU A 117 13.00 -12.15 4.12
C GLU A 117 12.04 -13.34 4.02
N PRO A 118 11.86 -14.12 5.08
CA PRO A 118 10.95 -15.25 5.05
C PRO A 118 9.51 -14.79 4.80
N LEU A 119 8.73 -15.59 4.06
CA LEU A 119 7.29 -15.43 3.98
C LEU A 119 6.71 -15.86 5.32
N VAL A 120 6.60 -14.92 6.23
CA VAL A 120 5.88 -15.11 7.48
C VAL A 120 4.41 -14.83 7.19
N ASP A 121 3.55 -15.69 7.66
CA ASP A 121 2.13 -15.41 7.65
C ASP A 121 1.89 -14.24 8.62
N ASN A 122 1.75 -13.03 8.04
CA ASN A 122 1.45 -11.82 8.79
C ASN A 122 -0.02 -11.78 9.22
N SER A 123 -0.75 -12.89 9.18
CA SER A 123 -2.05 -13.00 9.86
C SER A 123 -1.93 -12.73 11.37
N SER A 124 -0.70 -12.78 11.92
CA SER A 124 -0.38 -12.25 13.26
C SER A 124 -0.23 -10.73 13.32
N ASP A 125 -0.15 -10.03 12.18
CA ASP A 125 -0.08 -8.56 12.10
C ASP A 125 -1.46 -7.89 12.06
N VAL A 126 -2.53 -8.66 12.28
CA VAL A 126 -3.83 -8.08 12.62
C VAL A 126 -3.67 -7.41 13.97
N ILE A 127 -3.47 -6.13 13.93
CA ILE A 127 -3.43 -5.28 15.12
C ILE A 127 -4.87 -4.85 15.47
N PRO A 128 -5.14 -4.56 16.74
CA PRO A 128 -6.38 -3.89 17.11
C PRO A 128 -6.61 -2.63 16.26
N PRO A 129 -7.86 -2.20 16.07
CA PRO A 129 -8.15 -1.00 15.30
C PRO A 129 -7.25 0.15 15.75
N THR A 130 -6.32 0.54 14.87
CA THR A 130 -5.31 1.55 15.16
C THR A 130 -5.54 2.75 14.28
N PHE A 131 -5.40 3.93 14.84
CA PHE A 131 -5.61 5.22 14.18
C PHE A 131 -4.29 5.99 14.17
N LEU A 132 -4.17 6.98 13.30
CA LEU A 132 -3.00 7.84 13.23
C LEU A 132 -3.39 9.26 13.61
N ALA A 133 -2.97 9.71 14.79
CA ALA A 133 -3.16 11.09 15.23
C ALA A 133 -2.05 11.98 14.68
N ALA A 134 -2.39 13.21 14.24
CA ALA A 134 -1.43 14.24 13.89
C ALA A 134 -1.72 15.51 14.71
N LYS A 135 -0.73 15.93 15.49
CA LYS A 135 -0.81 17.10 16.36
C LYS A 135 -0.47 18.39 15.62
N THR A 136 -0.90 19.51 16.16
CA THR A 136 -0.58 20.86 15.65
C THR A 136 0.92 21.15 15.56
N ASN A 137 1.75 20.51 16.43
CA ASN A 137 3.21 20.62 16.40
C ASN A 137 3.89 19.74 15.33
N GLY A 138 3.12 19.08 14.45
CA GLY A 138 3.62 18.20 13.40
C GLY A 138 3.97 16.79 13.87
N LEU A 139 3.84 16.46 15.15
CA LEU A 139 4.05 15.11 15.66
C LEU A 139 2.87 14.22 15.26
N ALA A 140 3.16 13.14 14.57
CA ALA A 140 2.17 12.09 14.28
C ALA A 140 2.53 10.81 15.05
N TYR A 141 1.49 10.12 15.54
CA TYR A 141 1.67 8.88 16.31
C TYR A 141 0.44 7.97 16.15
N PRO A 142 0.64 6.64 16.13
CA PRO A 142 -0.46 5.70 16.16
C PRO A 142 -1.03 5.55 17.57
N PHE A 143 -2.33 5.31 17.67
CA PHE A 143 -2.99 4.88 18.89
C PHE A 143 -4.02 3.79 18.59
N MET A 144 -4.23 2.88 19.54
CA MET A 144 -5.21 1.81 19.45
C MET A 144 -6.48 2.22 20.18
N SER A 145 -7.62 1.81 19.64
CA SER A 145 -8.90 1.89 20.35
C SER A 145 -9.34 0.48 20.73
N GLU A 146 -9.75 0.30 21.97
CA GLU A 146 -10.34 -0.93 22.49
C GLU A 146 -11.88 -0.86 22.48
N ALA A 147 -12.43 0.17 21.86
CA ALA A 147 -13.88 0.37 21.80
C ALA A 147 -14.57 -0.73 20.99
N GLU A 148 -15.62 -1.31 21.56
CA GLU A 148 -16.42 -2.35 20.93
C GLU A 148 -17.57 -1.77 20.09
N ASP A 149 -17.87 -0.49 20.26
CA ASP A 149 -18.95 0.19 19.55
C ASP A 149 -18.55 1.57 19.03
N TRP A 150 -19.41 2.15 18.22
CA TRP A 150 -19.20 3.47 17.63
C TRP A 150 -19.07 4.59 18.67
N GLN A 151 -19.82 4.52 19.76
CA GLN A 151 -19.82 5.60 20.77
C GLN A 151 -18.49 5.63 21.52
N GLY A 152 -17.96 4.46 21.88
CA GLY A 152 -16.64 4.33 22.48
C GLY A 152 -15.55 4.79 21.52
N LEU A 153 -15.62 4.39 20.25
CA LEU A 153 -14.64 4.79 19.23
C LEU A 153 -14.63 6.31 19.01
N ASP A 154 -15.79 6.95 18.93
CA ASP A 154 -15.89 8.41 18.77
C ASP A 154 -15.31 9.13 20.02
N ALA A 155 -15.53 8.59 21.22
CA ALA A 155 -14.97 9.12 22.46
C ALA A 155 -13.43 9.02 22.47
N ASP A 156 -12.85 7.88 22.09
CA ASP A 156 -11.41 7.69 22.02
C ASP A 156 -10.77 8.66 21.01
N ILE A 157 -11.37 8.77 19.83
CA ILE A 157 -10.91 9.70 18.79
C ILE A 157 -11.02 11.14 19.28
N ALA A 158 -12.14 11.51 19.92
CA ALA A 158 -12.37 12.86 20.46
C ALA A 158 -11.35 13.22 21.53
N GLU A 159 -10.93 12.27 22.38
CA GLU A 159 -9.86 12.47 23.37
C GLU A 159 -8.53 12.83 22.70
N HIS A 160 -8.13 12.10 21.65
CA HIS A 160 -6.88 12.36 20.93
C HIS A 160 -6.90 13.68 20.15
N ILE A 161 -8.05 14.11 19.69
CA ILE A 161 -8.25 15.42 19.04
C ILE A 161 -8.28 16.54 20.09
N GLY A 162 -8.76 16.26 21.29
CA GLY A 162 -9.07 17.25 22.32
C GLY A 162 -10.42 17.94 22.07
N ALA A 163 -11.39 17.18 21.54
CA ALA A 163 -12.71 17.66 21.11
C ALA A 163 -13.83 17.12 21.98
N GLU A 164 -14.94 17.86 22.09
CA GLU A 164 -16.19 17.33 22.62
C GLU A 164 -17.01 16.58 21.57
N ARG A 165 -16.83 16.95 20.30
CA ARG A 165 -17.49 16.35 19.14
C ARG A 165 -16.54 16.37 17.95
N THR A 166 -16.50 15.25 17.24
CA THR A 166 -15.73 15.11 16.03
C THR A 166 -16.55 15.37 14.77
N GLU A 167 -15.87 15.73 13.70
CA GLU A 167 -16.41 15.84 12.36
C GLU A 167 -15.48 15.12 11.37
N ILE A 168 -16.08 14.31 10.48
CA ILE A 168 -15.34 13.60 9.44
C ILE A 168 -15.13 14.53 8.26
N VAL A 169 -13.89 14.69 7.87
CA VAL A 169 -13.48 15.45 6.71
C VAL A 169 -13.15 14.51 5.57
N ARG A 170 -13.98 14.57 4.51
CA ARG A 170 -13.87 13.77 3.28
C ARG A 170 -13.42 14.65 2.14
N PHE A 171 -12.50 14.15 1.31
CA PHE A 171 -11.98 14.90 0.17
C PHE A 171 -11.99 14.12 -1.12
N THR A 172 -12.16 14.88 -2.19
CA THR A 172 -12.12 14.34 -3.54
C THR A 172 -10.72 14.36 -4.16
N ALA A 173 -9.76 15.10 -3.61
CA ALA A 173 -8.41 15.18 -4.17
C ALA A 173 -7.40 14.70 -3.16
N PRO A 174 -6.50 15.28 -2.46
CA PRO A 174 -5.29 14.61 -1.98
C PRO A 174 -5.52 13.26 -1.28
N LEU A 175 -6.56 13.14 -0.43
CA LEU A 175 -6.82 11.90 0.30
C LEU A 175 -7.34 10.76 -0.58
N ASN A 176 -8.06 11.06 -1.66
CA ASN A 176 -8.44 10.03 -2.63
C ASN A 176 -7.21 9.48 -3.37
N ILE A 177 -6.25 10.35 -3.69
CA ILE A 177 -4.97 9.93 -4.28
C ILE A 177 -4.19 9.07 -3.27
N LEU A 178 -4.15 9.46 -2.00
CA LEU A 178 -3.53 8.68 -0.93
C LEU A 178 -4.19 7.32 -0.76
N SER A 179 -5.51 7.26 -0.73
CA SER A 179 -6.28 6.02 -0.66
C SER A 179 -5.89 5.06 -1.80
N LYS A 180 -5.80 5.56 -3.03
CA LYS A 180 -5.35 4.77 -4.18
C LYS A 180 -3.89 4.31 -4.05
N ARG A 181 -2.99 5.16 -3.54
CA ARG A 181 -1.59 4.79 -3.32
C ARG A 181 -1.45 3.71 -2.25
N LEU A 182 -2.26 3.78 -1.20
CA LEU A 182 -2.33 2.76 -0.15
C LEU A 182 -3.01 1.48 -0.64
N GLY A 183 -3.66 1.53 -1.81
CA GLY A 183 -4.38 0.42 -2.41
C GLY A 183 -5.60 0.00 -1.61
N LEU A 184 -6.23 0.93 -0.94
CA LEU A 184 -7.46 0.68 -0.19
C LEU A 184 -8.57 0.25 -1.15
N VAL A 185 -9.25 -0.83 -0.79
CA VAL A 185 -10.39 -1.39 -1.53
C VAL A 185 -11.61 -1.32 -0.63
N ASP A 186 -12.76 -0.89 -1.19
CA ASP A 186 -14.01 -0.71 -0.45
C ASP A 186 -13.94 0.25 0.76
N CYS A 187 -12.88 1.03 0.87
CA CYS A 187 -12.71 2.08 1.86
C CYS A 187 -11.76 3.18 1.36
N HIS A 188 -11.83 4.33 2.00
CA HIS A 188 -10.95 5.46 1.69
C HIS A 188 -10.45 6.14 2.96
N LEU A 189 -9.31 6.82 2.83
CA LEU A 189 -8.71 7.57 3.91
C LEU A 189 -9.52 8.84 4.15
N VAL A 190 -9.83 9.09 5.42
CA VAL A 190 -10.46 10.31 5.91
C VAL A 190 -9.68 10.84 7.10
N PHE A 191 -9.95 12.06 7.54
CA PHE A 191 -9.53 12.47 8.86
C PHE A 191 -10.67 13.14 9.63
N LEU A 192 -10.57 13.08 10.96
CA LEU A 192 -11.52 13.67 11.89
C LEU A 192 -10.88 14.88 12.52
N VAL A 193 -11.70 15.90 12.75
CA VAL A 193 -11.35 17.18 13.35
C VAL A 193 -12.28 17.51 14.50
N ASP A 194 -11.91 18.49 15.32
CA ASP A 194 -12.83 19.10 16.26
C ASP A 194 -13.90 19.92 15.52
N ARG A 195 -15.16 19.49 15.62
CA ARG A 195 -16.27 20.19 15.02
C ARG A 195 -16.40 21.65 15.45
N ASN A 196 -15.99 21.95 16.69
CA ASN A 196 -16.07 23.27 17.31
C ASN A 196 -14.71 23.97 17.37
N GLY A 197 -13.71 23.49 16.64
CA GLY A 197 -12.35 24.05 16.67
C GLY A 197 -12.29 25.54 16.44
N TYR A 198 -13.06 26.07 15.49
CA TYR A 198 -13.14 27.52 15.20
C TYR A 198 -13.77 28.38 16.28
N GLN A 199 -14.39 27.77 17.31
CA GLN A 199 -14.99 28.47 18.44
C GLN A 199 -14.09 28.50 19.66
N LYS A 200 -12.94 27.83 19.62
CA LYS A 200 -11.99 27.74 20.70
C LYS A 200 -10.89 28.77 20.55
N ASP A 201 -10.62 29.51 21.61
CA ASP A 201 -9.45 30.38 21.70
C ASP A 201 -8.18 29.49 21.92
N ASP A 202 -7.05 29.92 21.38
CA ASP A 202 -5.73 29.29 21.57
C ASP A 202 -5.56 27.87 21.02
N ILE A 203 -6.41 27.43 20.08
CA ILE A 203 -6.21 26.19 19.35
C ILE A 203 -5.24 26.44 18.18
N GLY A 204 -4.14 25.69 18.12
CA GLY A 204 -3.13 25.88 17.07
C GLY A 204 -3.56 25.31 15.71
N ASP A 205 -2.92 25.83 14.65
CA ASP A 205 -3.13 25.35 13.29
C ASP A 205 -2.54 23.94 13.08
N ASN A 206 -3.27 23.08 12.38
CA ASN A 206 -2.76 21.79 11.94
C ASN A 206 -2.31 21.86 10.48
N MET A 207 -1.01 22.09 10.29
CA MET A 207 -0.43 22.21 8.95
C MET A 207 -0.67 20.97 8.09
N THR A 208 -0.61 19.77 8.66
CA THR A 208 -0.89 18.53 7.94
C THR A 208 -2.32 18.50 7.42
N GLY A 209 -3.29 18.79 8.29
CA GLY A 209 -4.70 18.85 7.92
C GLY A 209 -4.98 19.94 6.90
N THR A 210 -4.47 21.14 7.12
CA THR A 210 -4.66 22.31 6.24
C THR A 210 -4.14 22.04 4.83
N ILE A 211 -2.92 21.51 4.71
CA ILE A 211 -2.31 21.19 3.41
C ILE A 211 -3.10 20.09 2.69
N LEU A 212 -3.48 19.03 3.40
CA LEU A 212 -4.25 17.93 2.82
C LEU A 212 -5.68 18.36 2.46
N TYR A 213 -6.26 19.31 3.21
CA TYR A 213 -7.57 19.86 2.89
C TYR A 213 -7.57 20.66 1.59
N GLY A 214 -6.55 21.44 1.35
CA GLY A 214 -6.33 22.11 0.06
C GLY A 214 -7.42 23.09 -0.37
N SER A 215 -8.34 23.47 0.53
CA SER A 215 -9.47 24.37 0.23
C SER A 215 -9.18 25.83 0.57
N GLY A 216 -7.99 26.13 1.08
CA GLY A 216 -7.63 27.44 1.61
C GLY A 216 -8.23 27.76 2.98
N HIS A 217 -8.90 26.80 3.61
CA HIS A 217 -9.34 26.89 5.01
C HIS A 217 -8.34 26.19 5.92
N GLU A 218 -8.02 26.84 7.02
CA GLU A 218 -7.16 26.29 8.05
C GLU A 218 -7.88 25.17 8.80
N ILE A 219 -7.18 24.09 9.08
CA ILE A 219 -7.63 23.05 10.00
C ILE A 219 -7.01 23.34 11.36
N LEU A 220 -7.86 23.48 12.37
CA LEU A 220 -7.46 23.82 13.72
C LEU A 220 -7.46 22.60 14.63
N GLY A 221 -6.51 22.54 15.57
CA GLY A 221 -6.37 21.46 16.53
C GLY A 221 -5.73 20.20 15.98
N ASN A 222 -5.70 19.16 16.82
CA ASN A 222 -5.22 17.85 16.37
C ASN A 222 -6.22 17.21 15.43
N ILE A 223 -5.73 16.29 14.58
CA ILE A 223 -6.54 15.50 13.68
C ILE A 223 -6.25 14.01 13.86
N VAL A 224 -7.20 13.17 13.49
CA VAL A 224 -7.04 11.71 13.50
C VAL A 224 -7.41 11.14 12.14
N PHE A 225 -6.48 10.42 11.53
CA PHE A 225 -6.71 9.68 10.29
C PHE A 225 -7.37 8.34 10.58
N ALA A 226 -8.36 8.01 9.79
CA ALA A 226 -9.13 6.77 9.84
C ALA A 226 -9.46 6.27 8.42
N LEU A 227 -10.00 5.07 8.33
CA LEU A 227 -10.58 4.52 7.11
C LEU A 227 -12.10 4.61 7.19
N GLU A 228 -12.74 5.08 6.13
CA GLU A 228 -14.19 5.08 6.00
C GLU A 228 -14.62 4.09 4.93
N THR A 229 -15.56 3.20 5.23
CA THR A 229 -16.04 2.21 4.26
C THR A 229 -16.94 2.86 3.21
N ASP A 230 -16.85 2.40 1.96
CA ASP A 230 -17.68 2.90 0.85
C ASP A 230 -19.15 2.50 1.03
N LYS A 231 -19.40 1.41 1.76
CA LYS A 231 -20.73 0.93 2.09
C LYS A 231 -20.98 1.13 3.58
N GLY A 232 -21.98 1.96 3.89
CA GLY A 232 -22.42 2.22 5.27
C GLY A 232 -21.72 3.39 5.95
N TYR A 233 -20.64 3.93 5.37
CA TYR A 233 -19.89 5.07 5.92
C TYR A 233 -19.40 4.82 7.36
N GLU A 234 -18.99 3.58 7.62
CA GLU A 234 -18.44 3.19 8.92
C GLU A 234 -16.96 3.56 9.00
N LEU A 235 -16.55 4.13 10.12
CA LEU A 235 -15.14 4.38 10.39
C LEU A 235 -14.49 3.11 10.92
N LYS A 236 -13.25 2.88 10.44
CA LYS A 236 -12.39 1.78 10.86
C LYS A 236 -10.97 2.29 11.09
N GLY A 237 -10.29 1.67 12.03
CA GLY A 237 -8.86 1.81 12.19
C GLY A 237 -8.09 1.07 11.10
N PHE A 238 -6.82 1.35 11.01
CA PHE A 238 -5.88 0.54 10.24
C PHE A 238 -5.75 -0.84 10.89
N THR A 239 -5.77 -1.89 10.09
CA THR A 239 -5.79 -3.27 10.57
C THR A 239 -4.44 -3.98 10.51
N SER A 240 -3.41 -3.32 9.99
CA SER A 240 -2.05 -3.85 9.99
C SER A 240 -1.01 -2.78 10.29
N ALA A 241 0.06 -3.15 10.97
CA ALA A 241 1.19 -2.27 11.28
C ALA A 241 1.80 -1.69 9.99
N ARG A 242 1.92 -2.50 8.95
CA ARG A 242 2.43 -2.08 7.64
C ARG A 242 1.55 -1.01 7.00
N LEU A 243 0.22 -1.16 7.06
CA LEU A 243 -0.69 -0.17 6.48
C LEU A 243 -0.60 1.18 7.20
N ILE A 244 -0.35 1.18 8.53
CA ILE A 244 -0.11 2.41 9.30
C ILE A 244 1.20 3.07 8.87
N GLU A 245 2.27 2.30 8.71
CA GLU A 245 3.56 2.80 8.27
C GLU A 245 3.46 3.39 6.86
N ASP A 246 2.85 2.66 5.93
CA ASP A 246 2.60 3.12 4.56
C ASP A 246 1.74 4.39 4.54
N ALA A 247 0.70 4.48 5.40
CA ALA A 247 -0.13 5.67 5.52
C ALA A 247 0.68 6.86 6.06
N TYR A 248 1.48 6.66 7.11
CA TYR A 248 2.35 7.68 7.66
C TYR A 248 3.33 8.23 6.62
N ILE A 249 4.01 7.35 5.89
CA ILE A 249 4.94 7.72 4.83
C ILE A 249 4.22 8.47 3.70
N ALA A 250 3.06 7.98 3.27
CA ALA A 250 2.29 8.58 2.18
C ALA A 250 1.74 9.96 2.55
N ILE A 251 1.26 10.15 3.78
CA ILE A 251 0.78 11.43 4.29
C ILE A 251 1.93 12.45 4.33
N ASN A 252 3.07 12.09 4.92
CA ASN A 252 4.23 12.98 5.00
C ASN A 252 4.78 13.34 3.62
N ALA A 253 4.83 12.39 2.69
CA ALA A 253 5.25 12.63 1.32
C ALA A 253 4.28 13.58 0.57
N ALA A 254 2.97 13.45 0.79
CA ALA A 254 1.97 14.34 0.19
C ALA A 254 2.11 15.76 0.72
N VAL A 255 2.24 15.92 2.04
CA VAL A 255 2.47 17.24 2.68
C VAL A 255 3.77 17.86 2.18
N GLY A 256 4.88 17.11 2.16
CA GLY A 256 6.17 17.61 1.69
C GLY A 256 6.20 17.98 0.20
N ASN A 257 5.43 17.30 -0.64
CA ASN A 257 5.33 17.63 -2.06
C ASN A 257 4.48 18.89 -2.30
N LEU A 258 3.39 19.07 -1.54
CA LEU A 258 2.54 20.26 -1.66
C LEU A 258 3.27 21.52 -1.17
N LEU A 259 4.06 21.43 -0.08
CA LEU A 259 4.89 22.55 0.41
C LEU A 259 6.00 22.99 -0.57
N ARG A 260 6.37 22.18 -1.56
CA ARG A 260 7.38 22.51 -2.57
C ARG A 260 6.79 23.20 -3.80
N LEU A 261 5.47 23.24 -3.92
CA LEU A 261 4.75 23.84 -5.05
C LEU A 261 4.30 25.29 -4.75
N GLU A 262 4.45 25.75 -3.51
CA GLU A 262 4.29 27.15 -3.09
C GLU A 262 5.63 27.89 -3.13
#